data_ebfc78c1fd745fe1d1ecbb03de64896d
#
_entry.id   ebfc78c1fd745fe1d1ecbb03de64896d
#
_cell.length_a   1.000
_cell.length_b   1.000
_cell.length_c   1.000
_cell.angle_alpha   90.00
_cell.angle_beta   90.00
_cell.angle_gamma   90.00
#
_symmetry.space_group_name_H-M   'P 1'
#
loop_
_entity.id
_entity.type
_entity.pdbx_description
1 polymer ?
#
loop_
_entity_poly.entity_id
_entity_poly.type
_entity_poly.pdbx_seq_one_letter_code
_entity_poly.pdbx_strand_id
1 'polypeptide(L)'
;MKQKIVFATNNAHKLEEVAAILGEGYEVLSLREIGCDADIPETADTFAGNALQKAQYVKQHYGYDCFADDSGLEVDALDGAPGVYSARYSGGGSEANMDKLLLHLTGKSERSAQFRTVIALLIGEDTQLFEGIVRGTIIEERKGEGGFGYDPIFVPEGYDKTFAELGAEVKNRISHRAKAVEKLAKYLNEIK
;
A
#
# COMPACT_ATOMS: atom_id res chain seq x y z
N MET A 1 4.97 3.82 28.17
CA MET A 1 3.67 4.19 27.65
C MET A 1 3.71 4.24 26.13
N LYS A 2 2.77 3.56 25.46
CA LYS A 2 2.71 3.59 24.00
C LYS A 2 2.15 4.93 23.50
N GLN A 3 2.78 5.48 22.48
CA GLN A 3 2.28 6.67 21.81
C GLN A 3 1.22 6.29 20.79
N LYS A 4 0.08 6.97 20.83
CA LYS A 4 -1.00 6.71 19.87
C LYS A 4 -0.72 7.38 18.54
N ILE A 5 -0.93 6.65 17.47
CA ILE A 5 -0.85 7.18 16.11
C ILE A 5 -1.96 6.53 15.27
N VAL A 6 -2.61 7.32 14.45
CA VAL A 6 -3.69 6.81 13.59
C VAL A 6 -3.13 6.40 12.24
N PHE A 7 -3.46 5.21 11.79
CA PHE A 7 -3.29 4.83 10.40
C PHE A 7 -4.65 4.98 9.72
N ALA A 8 -4.73 5.88 8.74
CA ALA A 8 -5.99 6.29 8.12
C ALA A 8 -6.58 5.21 7.20
N THR A 9 -6.90 4.07 7.77
CA THR A 9 -7.49 2.93 7.07
C THR A 9 -8.32 2.08 8.02
N ASN A 10 -9.24 1.29 7.48
CA ASN A 10 -9.94 0.23 8.19
C ASN A 10 -9.56 -1.15 7.64
N ASN A 11 -8.57 -1.21 6.74
CA ASN A 11 -8.10 -2.47 6.16
C ASN A 11 -7.30 -3.25 7.20
N ALA A 12 -7.87 -4.38 7.66
CA ALA A 12 -7.27 -5.20 8.72
C ALA A 12 -5.89 -5.73 8.34
N HIS A 13 -5.68 -6.13 7.09
CA HIS A 13 -4.38 -6.62 6.62
C HIS A 13 -3.31 -5.55 6.70
N LYS A 14 -3.61 -4.34 6.28
CA LYS A 14 -2.68 -3.20 6.36
C LYS A 14 -2.35 -2.87 7.81
N LEU A 15 -3.36 -2.83 8.67
CA LEU A 15 -3.19 -2.51 10.09
C LEU A 15 -2.29 -3.52 10.79
N GLU A 16 -2.49 -4.82 10.52
CA GLU A 16 -1.67 -5.90 11.09
C GLU A 16 -0.22 -5.82 10.63
N GLU A 17 0.01 -5.61 9.33
CA GLU A 17 1.35 -5.48 8.78
C GLU A 17 2.12 -4.31 9.41
N VAL A 18 1.47 -3.17 9.51
CA VAL A 18 2.08 -1.95 10.05
C VAL A 18 2.35 -2.09 11.55
N ALA A 19 1.40 -2.61 12.30
CA ALA A 19 1.55 -2.80 13.75
C ALA A 19 2.73 -3.73 14.06
N ALA A 20 2.89 -4.79 13.27
CA ALA A 20 4.01 -5.73 13.43
C ALA A 20 5.37 -5.04 13.22
N ILE A 21 5.46 -4.15 12.23
CA ILE A 21 6.70 -3.46 11.89
C ILE A 21 7.02 -2.32 12.88
N LEU A 22 6.01 -1.54 13.30
CA LEU A 22 6.20 -0.44 14.24
C LEU A 22 6.53 -0.92 15.66
N GLY A 23 6.07 -2.12 16.01
CA GLY A 23 6.40 -2.73 17.30
C GLY A 23 5.71 -2.08 18.49
N GLU A 24 6.33 -2.23 19.66
CA GLU A 24 5.70 -1.92 20.95
C GLU A 24 5.67 -0.43 21.32
N GLY A 25 6.43 0.42 20.64
CA GLY A 25 6.50 1.84 20.96
C GLY A 25 5.26 2.64 20.60
N TYR A 26 4.43 2.09 19.74
CA TYR A 26 3.26 2.77 19.21
C TYR A 26 2.00 1.92 19.31
N GLU A 27 0.90 2.58 19.63
CA GLU A 27 -0.44 2.00 19.51
C GLU A 27 -1.05 2.56 18.23
N VAL A 28 -1.20 1.68 17.23
CA VAL A 28 -1.74 2.06 15.92
C VAL A 28 -3.26 1.94 15.98
N LEU A 29 -3.94 3.05 15.74
CA LEU A 29 -5.40 3.12 15.74
C LEU A 29 -5.93 3.16 14.31
N SER A 30 -7.04 2.46 14.08
CA SER A 30 -7.76 2.50 12.80
C SER A 30 -8.68 3.72 12.73
N LEU A 31 -9.23 3.98 11.55
CA LEU A 31 -10.27 5.01 11.38
C LEU A 31 -11.49 4.70 12.24
N ARG A 32 -11.90 3.44 12.28
CA ARG A 32 -13.06 3.01 13.09
C ARG A 32 -12.85 3.27 14.58
N GLU A 33 -11.64 3.02 15.07
CA GLU A 33 -11.30 3.19 16.50
C GLU A 33 -11.34 4.64 16.94
N ILE A 34 -11.15 5.61 16.03
CA ILE A 34 -11.26 7.03 16.35
C ILE A 34 -12.65 7.60 16.04
N GLY A 35 -13.59 6.74 15.65
CA GLY A 35 -14.96 7.16 15.33
C GLY A 35 -15.15 7.76 13.94
N CYS A 36 -14.19 7.58 13.06
CA CYS A 36 -14.30 8.06 11.68
C CYS A 36 -14.98 7.00 10.80
N ASP A 37 -16.20 7.26 10.41
CA ASP A 37 -16.99 6.41 9.52
C ASP A 37 -17.17 7.05 8.13
N ALA A 38 -16.54 8.18 7.89
CA ALA A 38 -16.60 8.88 6.61
C ALA A 38 -15.73 8.18 5.55
N ASP A 39 -16.19 8.27 4.31
CA ASP A 39 -15.39 7.90 3.15
C ASP A 39 -14.42 9.04 2.87
N ILE A 40 -13.16 8.85 3.21
CA ILE A 40 -12.15 9.89 3.00
C ILE A 40 -11.82 9.99 1.51
N PRO A 41 -11.92 11.18 0.90
CA PRO A 41 -11.66 11.31 -0.53
C PRO A 41 -10.25 10.93 -0.94
N GLU A 42 -10.13 10.29 -2.10
CA GLU A 42 -8.88 9.99 -2.78
C GLU A 42 -9.01 10.50 -4.22
N THR A 43 -8.86 11.79 -4.40
CA THR A 43 -9.11 12.46 -5.69
C THR A 43 -7.86 12.96 -6.38
N ALA A 44 -6.69 12.73 -5.78
CA ALA A 44 -5.43 13.09 -6.41
C ALA A 44 -5.06 12.12 -7.52
N ASP A 45 -4.18 12.54 -8.40
CA ASP A 45 -3.67 11.72 -9.50
C ASP A 45 -2.33 11.05 -9.19
N THR A 46 -1.85 11.17 -7.94
CA THR A 46 -0.61 10.55 -7.48
C THR A 46 -0.83 9.82 -6.16
N PHE A 47 0.02 8.84 -5.88
CA PHE A 47 0.00 8.13 -4.59
C PHE A 47 0.28 9.09 -3.43
N ALA A 48 1.28 9.96 -3.59
CA ALA A 48 1.64 10.95 -2.56
C ALA A 48 0.46 11.88 -2.27
N GLY A 49 -0.21 12.37 -3.31
CA GLY A 49 -1.39 13.24 -3.17
C GLY A 49 -2.54 12.58 -2.43
N ASN A 50 -2.86 11.34 -2.79
CA ASN A 50 -3.93 10.59 -2.11
C ASN A 50 -3.58 10.27 -0.66
N ALA A 51 -2.34 9.85 -0.38
CA ALA A 51 -1.89 9.59 0.98
C ALA A 51 -1.98 10.85 1.83
N LEU A 52 -1.49 11.97 1.31
CA LEU A 52 -1.52 13.25 2.01
C LEU A 52 -2.95 13.72 2.27
N GLN A 53 -3.83 13.58 1.29
CA GLN A 53 -5.24 13.96 1.41
C GLN A 53 -5.93 13.21 2.56
N LYS A 54 -5.68 11.91 2.67
CA LYS A 54 -6.24 11.09 3.76
C LYS A 54 -5.69 11.48 5.12
N ALA A 55 -4.38 11.68 5.22
CA ALA A 55 -3.75 12.08 6.48
C ALA A 55 -4.24 13.45 6.94
N GLN A 56 -4.32 14.40 6.02
CA GLN A 56 -4.82 15.75 6.32
C GLN A 56 -6.26 15.73 6.82
N TYR A 57 -7.10 14.89 6.23
CA TYR A 57 -8.49 14.73 6.67
C TYR A 57 -8.56 14.31 8.13
N VAL A 58 -7.80 13.29 8.52
CA VAL A 58 -7.76 12.79 9.90
C VAL A 58 -7.24 13.87 10.86
N LYS A 59 -6.16 14.53 10.49
CA LYS A 59 -5.56 15.59 11.34
C LYS A 59 -6.54 16.74 11.58
N GLN A 60 -7.21 17.19 10.52
CA GLN A 60 -8.13 18.33 10.60
C GLN A 60 -9.41 18.01 11.36
N HIS A 61 -9.96 16.81 11.21
CA HIS A 61 -11.25 16.46 11.80
C HIS A 61 -11.14 15.79 13.16
N TYR A 62 -10.03 15.13 13.45
CA TYR A 62 -9.88 14.34 14.69
C TYR A 62 -8.67 14.73 15.54
N GLY A 63 -7.73 15.53 15.00
CA GLY A 63 -6.62 16.10 15.76
C GLY A 63 -5.50 15.13 16.13
N TYR A 64 -5.50 13.91 15.62
CA TYR A 64 -4.45 12.93 15.91
C TYR A 64 -3.24 13.11 15.01
N ASP A 65 -2.06 12.82 15.56
CA ASP A 65 -0.92 12.49 14.70
C ASP A 65 -1.29 11.23 13.91
N CYS A 66 -0.99 11.23 12.63
CA CYS A 66 -1.49 10.17 11.77
C CYS A 66 -0.61 9.97 10.56
N PHE A 67 -0.79 8.82 9.95
CA PHE A 67 -0.23 8.56 8.62
C PHE A 67 -1.27 7.85 7.76
N ALA A 68 -1.11 8.00 6.47
CA ALA A 68 -1.94 7.34 5.48
C ALA A 68 -1.06 6.81 4.38
N ASP A 69 -1.55 5.80 3.68
CA ASP A 69 -0.83 5.26 2.52
C ASP A 69 -1.71 5.29 1.29
N ASP A 70 -1.08 5.30 0.13
CA ASP A 70 -1.70 4.92 -1.11
C ASP A 70 -0.73 4.01 -1.84
N SER A 71 -1.25 2.92 -2.38
CA SER A 71 -0.46 1.86 -3.00
C SER A 71 -1.08 1.45 -4.32
N GLY A 72 -0.26 0.97 -5.21
CA GLY A 72 -0.77 0.43 -6.46
C GLY A 72 0.31 -0.26 -7.27
N LEU A 73 -0.15 -0.84 -8.36
CA LEU A 73 0.67 -1.51 -9.35
C LEU A 73 0.89 -0.59 -10.53
N GLU A 74 2.15 -0.44 -10.93
CA GLU A 74 2.53 0.34 -12.11
C GLU A 74 3.19 -0.60 -13.12
N VAL A 75 2.60 -0.75 -14.30
CA VAL A 75 3.09 -1.65 -15.34
C VAL A 75 3.78 -0.84 -16.42
N ASP A 76 5.04 -1.15 -16.70
CA ASP A 76 5.86 -0.37 -17.61
C ASP A 76 5.30 -0.31 -19.03
N ALA A 77 4.82 -1.43 -19.56
CA ALA A 77 4.22 -1.50 -20.90
C ALA A 77 2.90 -0.74 -21.03
N LEU A 78 2.30 -0.33 -19.92
CA LEU A 78 1.03 0.41 -19.88
C LEU A 78 1.22 1.84 -19.37
N ASP A 79 2.43 2.37 -19.47
CA ASP A 79 2.79 3.72 -19.04
C ASP A 79 2.44 3.99 -17.57
N GLY A 80 2.62 2.99 -16.73
CA GLY A 80 2.37 3.07 -15.29
C GLY A 80 0.94 2.72 -14.85
N ALA A 81 0.06 2.37 -15.78
CA ALA A 81 -1.28 1.92 -15.39
C ALA A 81 -1.21 0.53 -14.74
N PRO A 82 -2.11 0.15 -13.84
CA PRO A 82 -3.26 0.90 -13.36
C PRO A 82 -2.97 2.04 -12.37
N GLY A 83 -1.78 2.11 -11.75
CA GLY A 83 -1.36 3.21 -10.87
C GLY A 83 -2.35 3.47 -9.74
N VAL A 84 -2.76 4.71 -9.55
CA VAL A 84 -3.70 5.11 -8.48
C VAL A 84 -5.08 4.45 -8.62
N TYR A 85 -5.39 3.89 -9.79
CA TYR A 85 -6.66 3.20 -10.05
C TYR A 85 -6.60 1.70 -9.79
N SER A 86 -5.50 1.19 -9.22
CA SER A 86 -5.26 -0.25 -9.05
C SER A 86 -6.42 -0.99 -8.38
N ALA A 87 -6.98 -0.45 -7.31
CA ALA A 87 -8.06 -1.11 -6.56
C ALA A 87 -9.39 -1.15 -7.33
N ARG A 88 -9.58 -0.21 -8.26
CA ARG A 88 -10.85 -0.05 -9.00
C ARG A 88 -10.68 -0.09 -10.52
N TYR A 89 -9.62 -0.70 -10.97
CA TYR A 89 -9.21 -0.71 -12.38
C TYR A 89 -10.30 -1.19 -13.33
N SER A 90 -10.99 -2.28 -12.97
CA SER A 90 -12.12 -2.82 -13.76
C SER A 90 -13.49 -2.35 -13.27
N GLY A 91 -13.58 -1.92 -12.01
CA GLY A 91 -14.85 -1.68 -11.34
C GLY A 91 -15.49 -2.93 -10.75
N GLY A 92 -14.87 -4.11 -10.92
CA GLY A 92 -15.46 -5.38 -10.53
C GLY A 92 -14.71 -6.20 -9.47
N GLY A 93 -13.73 -5.61 -8.79
CA GLY A 93 -12.96 -6.29 -7.76
C GLY A 93 -11.66 -6.90 -8.25
N SER A 94 -10.94 -7.59 -7.35
CA SER A 94 -9.57 -8.07 -7.62
C SER A 94 -9.47 -9.01 -8.81
N GLU A 95 -10.35 -9.99 -8.93
CA GLU A 95 -10.30 -10.92 -10.06
C GLU A 95 -10.53 -10.22 -11.40
N ALA A 96 -11.54 -9.35 -11.46
CA ALA A 96 -11.84 -8.59 -12.66
C ALA A 96 -10.70 -7.62 -13.00
N ASN A 97 -10.06 -7.04 -11.99
CA ASN A 97 -8.89 -6.18 -12.18
C ASN A 97 -7.73 -6.94 -12.80
N MET A 98 -7.44 -8.15 -12.31
CA MET A 98 -6.40 -9.01 -12.88
C MET A 98 -6.74 -9.42 -14.31
N ASP A 99 -7.99 -9.77 -14.58
CA ASP A 99 -8.43 -10.15 -15.93
C ASP A 99 -8.24 -9.00 -16.92
N LYS A 100 -8.62 -7.80 -16.52
CA LYS A 100 -8.43 -6.60 -17.36
C LYS A 100 -6.95 -6.34 -17.63
N LEU A 101 -6.11 -6.46 -16.61
CA LEU A 101 -4.67 -6.25 -16.77
C LEU A 101 -4.06 -7.29 -17.70
N LEU A 102 -4.39 -8.56 -17.52
CA LEU A 102 -3.89 -9.63 -18.38
C LEU A 102 -4.33 -9.46 -19.83
N LEU A 103 -5.57 -9.01 -20.03
CA LEU A 103 -6.09 -8.70 -21.36
C LEU A 103 -5.27 -7.60 -22.04
N HIS A 104 -4.99 -6.51 -21.32
CA HIS A 104 -4.20 -5.39 -21.84
C HIS A 104 -2.74 -5.76 -22.12
N LEU A 105 -2.22 -6.80 -21.47
CA LEU A 105 -0.86 -7.28 -21.68
C LEU A 105 -0.77 -8.40 -22.72
N THR A 106 -1.90 -8.83 -23.28
CA THR A 106 -1.90 -9.86 -24.32
C THR A 106 -1.04 -9.44 -25.51
N GLY A 107 -0.11 -10.32 -25.90
CA GLY A 107 0.80 -10.06 -27.02
C GLY A 107 1.99 -9.15 -26.68
N LYS A 108 2.09 -8.68 -25.45
CA LYS A 108 3.22 -7.85 -25.03
C LYS A 108 4.31 -8.73 -24.43
N SER A 109 5.55 -8.56 -24.92
CA SER A 109 6.72 -9.28 -24.43
C SER A 109 7.28 -8.64 -23.17
N GLU A 110 7.18 -7.32 -23.03
CA GLU A 110 7.60 -6.62 -21.83
C GLU A 110 6.48 -6.65 -20.79
N ARG A 111 6.78 -7.27 -19.66
CA ARG A 111 5.80 -7.46 -18.59
C ARG A 111 6.35 -7.00 -17.25
N SER A 112 7.38 -6.16 -17.26
CA SER A 112 7.95 -5.61 -16.04
C SER A 112 6.98 -4.63 -15.37
N ALA A 113 6.99 -4.65 -14.06
CA ALA A 113 6.07 -3.86 -13.26
C ALA A 113 6.67 -3.58 -11.89
N GLN A 114 6.01 -2.73 -11.13
CA GLN A 114 6.36 -2.52 -9.73
C GLN A 114 5.13 -2.23 -8.91
N PHE A 115 5.14 -2.73 -7.68
CA PHE A 115 4.26 -2.20 -6.65
C PHE A 115 4.94 -1.00 -6.00
N ARG A 116 4.15 0.00 -5.68
CA ARG A 116 4.63 1.22 -5.03
C ARG A 116 3.69 1.62 -3.92
N THR A 117 4.26 2.02 -2.78
CA THR A 117 3.51 2.59 -1.66
C THR A 117 4.12 3.93 -1.31
N VAL A 118 3.29 4.94 -1.13
CA VAL A 118 3.71 6.21 -0.54
C VAL A 118 2.95 6.37 0.77
N ILE A 119 3.67 6.68 1.85
CA ILE A 119 3.11 6.99 3.15
C ILE A 119 3.28 8.47 3.42
N ALA A 120 2.20 9.15 3.82
CA ALA A 120 2.25 10.54 4.28
C ALA A 120 2.07 10.53 5.80
N LEU A 121 3.03 11.08 6.51
CA LEU A 121 3.02 11.20 7.98
C LEU A 121 2.80 12.66 8.36
N LEU A 122 1.81 12.91 9.23
CA LEU A 122 1.57 14.21 9.85
C LEU A 122 1.77 14.06 11.35
N ILE A 123 2.85 14.65 11.86
CA ILE A 123 3.18 14.62 13.27
C ILE A 123 3.46 16.05 13.76
N GLY A 124 2.67 16.53 14.72
CA GLY A 124 2.69 17.93 15.07
C GLY A 124 2.40 18.80 13.85
N GLU A 125 3.33 19.67 13.49
CA GLU A 125 3.25 20.52 12.30
C GLU A 125 4.09 19.99 11.13
N ASP A 126 4.79 18.87 11.35
CA ASP A 126 5.68 18.29 10.34
C ASP A 126 4.93 17.33 9.41
N THR A 127 5.32 17.37 8.13
CA THR A 127 4.83 16.47 7.10
C THR A 127 6.02 15.74 6.50
N GLN A 128 5.95 14.40 6.47
CA GLN A 128 6.99 13.57 5.85
C GLN A 128 6.35 12.57 4.88
N LEU A 129 7.07 12.26 3.82
CA LEU A 129 6.65 11.26 2.83
C LEU A 129 7.68 10.14 2.79
N PHE A 130 7.19 8.90 2.76
CA PHE A 130 8.04 7.71 2.66
C PHE A 130 7.55 6.83 1.52
N GLU A 131 8.48 6.29 0.75
CA GLU A 131 8.16 5.49 -0.42
C GLU A 131 8.82 4.12 -0.34
N GLY A 132 8.09 3.09 -0.76
CA GLY A 132 8.61 1.75 -0.94
C GLY A 132 8.21 1.22 -2.30
N ILE A 133 9.15 0.54 -2.97
CA ILE A 133 8.95 -0.03 -4.30
C ILE A 133 9.47 -1.46 -4.30
N VAL A 134 8.72 -2.36 -4.91
CA VAL A 134 9.21 -3.70 -5.25
C VAL A 134 9.00 -3.92 -6.75
N ARG A 135 10.10 -4.20 -7.45
CA ARG A 135 10.08 -4.50 -8.89
C ARG A 135 9.76 -5.97 -9.10
N GLY A 136 9.19 -6.29 -10.24
CA GLY A 136 8.87 -7.66 -10.60
C GLY A 136 8.29 -7.79 -12.00
N THR A 137 7.60 -8.89 -12.22
CA THR A 137 7.05 -9.25 -13.53
C THR A 137 5.61 -9.75 -13.37
N ILE A 138 4.75 -9.36 -14.31
CA ILE A 138 3.38 -9.86 -14.40
C ILE A 138 3.39 -11.14 -15.22
N ILE A 139 2.94 -12.24 -14.64
CA ILE A 139 2.83 -13.52 -15.34
C ILE A 139 1.51 -13.61 -16.10
N GLU A 140 1.35 -14.65 -16.93
CA GLU A 140 0.21 -14.76 -17.84
C GLU A 140 -1.05 -15.35 -17.20
N GLU A 141 -0.92 -16.06 -16.09
CA GLU A 141 -2.04 -16.68 -15.39
C GLU A 141 -1.82 -16.65 -13.87
N ARG A 142 -2.91 -16.68 -13.12
CA ARG A 142 -2.85 -16.63 -11.66
C ARG A 142 -2.18 -17.87 -11.07
N LYS A 143 -1.34 -17.66 -10.07
CA LYS A 143 -0.70 -18.72 -9.27
C LYS A 143 -0.75 -18.36 -7.80
N GLY A 144 -1.23 -19.28 -6.98
CA GLY A 144 -1.35 -19.09 -5.53
C GLY A 144 -2.71 -18.55 -5.12
N GLU A 145 -3.07 -18.80 -3.87
CA GLU A 145 -4.35 -18.41 -3.30
C GLU A 145 -4.23 -17.38 -2.17
N GLY A 146 -3.01 -17.08 -1.75
CA GLY A 146 -2.77 -16.11 -0.67
C GLY A 146 -2.77 -14.68 -1.15
N GLY A 147 -2.62 -13.76 -0.20
CA GLY A 147 -2.51 -12.35 -0.50
C GLY A 147 -3.82 -11.70 -0.91
N PHE A 148 -3.69 -10.58 -1.62
CA PHE A 148 -4.84 -9.82 -2.12
C PHE A 148 -4.43 -9.02 -3.36
N GLY A 149 -5.43 -8.42 -4.04
CA GLY A 149 -5.18 -7.58 -5.22
C GLY A 149 -4.53 -8.35 -6.35
N TYR A 150 -3.39 -7.86 -6.83
CA TYR A 150 -2.66 -8.45 -7.96
C TYR A 150 -1.61 -9.48 -7.54
N ASP A 151 -1.55 -9.86 -6.28
CA ASP A 151 -0.55 -10.81 -5.77
C ASP A 151 -0.46 -12.12 -6.56
N PRO A 152 -1.57 -12.71 -7.03
CA PRO A 152 -1.49 -13.96 -7.79
C PRO A 152 -0.82 -13.86 -9.17
N ILE A 153 -0.59 -12.66 -9.70
CA ILE A 153 0.02 -12.49 -11.02
C ILE A 153 1.35 -11.73 -10.99
N PHE A 154 1.84 -11.36 -9.80
CA PHE A 154 3.09 -10.61 -9.66
C PHE A 154 4.18 -11.46 -9.03
N VAL A 155 5.28 -11.64 -9.77
CA VAL A 155 6.49 -12.33 -9.29
C VAL A 155 7.52 -11.26 -8.94
N PRO A 156 7.86 -11.08 -7.64
CA PRO A 156 8.86 -10.08 -7.27
C PRO A 156 10.24 -10.46 -7.75
N GLU A 157 11.05 -9.45 -8.05
CA GLU A 157 12.42 -9.62 -8.52
C GLU A 157 13.24 -10.43 -7.51
N GLY A 158 14.00 -11.40 -8.01
CA GLY A 158 14.79 -12.31 -7.17
C GLY A 158 14.04 -13.55 -6.73
N TYR A 159 12.78 -13.70 -7.10
CA TYR A 159 11.95 -14.87 -6.77
C TYR A 159 11.39 -15.49 -8.05
N ASP A 160 10.96 -16.73 -7.96
CA ASP A 160 10.33 -17.46 -9.06
C ASP A 160 8.86 -17.79 -8.80
N LYS A 161 8.31 -17.25 -7.70
CA LYS A 161 6.92 -17.47 -7.29
C LYS A 161 6.23 -16.13 -7.10
N THR A 162 4.90 -16.14 -7.24
CA THR A 162 4.09 -14.93 -7.00
C THR A 162 4.02 -14.60 -5.51
N PHE A 163 3.66 -13.36 -5.19
CA PHE A 163 3.39 -12.98 -3.80
C PHE A 163 2.32 -13.89 -3.16
N ALA A 164 1.32 -14.30 -3.94
CA ALA A 164 0.29 -15.21 -3.43
C ALA A 164 0.85 -16.59 -3.06
N GLU A 165 1.84 -17.06 -3.81
CA GLU A 165 2.53 -18.34 -3.52
C GLU A 165 3.54 -18.22 -2.39
N LEU A 166 4.23 -17.08 -2.28
CA LEU A 166 5.28 -16.86 -1.28
C LEU A 166 4.75 -16.72 0.14
N GLY A 167 3.53 -16.24 0.29
CA GLY A 167 2.88 -16.10 1.59
C GLY A 167 3.18 -14.79 2.31
N ALA A 168 2.43 -14.56 3.38
CA ALA A 168 2.46 -13.30 4.13
C ALA A 168 3.80 -13.00 4.77
N GLU A 169 4.48 -14.02 5.28
CA GLU A 169 5.78 -13.84 5.96
C GLU A 169 6.83 -13.25 5.03
N VAL A 170 6.96 -13.79 3.82
CA VAL A 170 7.90 -13.27 2.83
C VAL A 170 7.47 -11.88 2.38
N LYS A 171 6.19 -11.71 2.07
CA LYS A 171 5.64 -10.42 1.63
C LYS A 171 5.91 -9.32 2.65
N ASN A 172 5.72 -9.61 3.94
CA ASN A 172 5.95 -8.62 5.01
C ASN A 172 7.42 -8.19 5.13
N ARG A 173 8.35 -8.99 4.62
CA ARG A 173 9.78 -8.63 4.63
C ARG A 173 10.21 -7.81 3.43
N ILE A 174 9.61 -8.05 2.26
CA ILE A 174 10.12 -7.51 0.99
C ILE A 174 9.15 -6.59 0.25
N SER A 175 7.89 -6.50 0.69
CA SER A 175 6.89 -5.74 -0.05
C SER A 175 7.18 -4.25 -0.08
N HIS A 176 6.55 -3.58 -1.03
CA HIS A 176 6.54 -2.13 -1.16
C HIS A 176 6.09 -1.45 0.13
N ARG A 177 5.02 -1.96 0.77
CA ARG A 177 4.52 -1.42 2.04
C ARG A 177 5.52 -1.65 3.16
N ALA A 178 6.11 -2.83 3.26
CA ALA A 178 7.12 -3.13 4.27
C ALA A 178 8.28 -2.14 4.18
N LYS A 179 8.76 -1.88 2.98
CA LYS A 179 9.86 -0.92 2.76
C LYS A 179 9.49 0.49 3.18
N ALA A 180 8.29 0.96 2.83
CA ALA A 180 7.81 2.28 3.22
C ALA A 180 7.62 2.38 4.73
N VAL A 181 7.04 1.36 5.37
CA VAL A 181 6.80 1.33 6.81
C VAL A 181 8.11 1.28 7.60
N GLU A 182 9.12 0.58 7.10
CA GLU A 182 10.45 0.58 7.74
C GLU A 182 11.05 1.98 7.79
N LYS A 183 10.90 2.75 6.71
CA LYS A 183 11.34 4.15 6.67
C LYS A 183 10.56 5.00 7.66
N LEU A 184 9.25 4.80 7.74
CA LEU A 184 8.39 5.47 8.72
C LEU A 184 8.83 5.15 10.15
N ALA A 185 9.03 3.87 10.46
CA ALA A 185 9.45 3.40 11.77
C ALA A 185 10.81 4.01 12.17
N LYS A 186 11.75 4.03 11.25
CA LYS A 186 13.06 4.65 11.48
C LYS A 186 12.93 6.12 11.84
N TYR A 187 12.14 6.87 11.08
CA TYR A 187 11.89 8.28 11.34
C TYR A 187 11.26 8.49 12.71
N LEU A 188 10.23 7.72 13.05
CA LEU A 188 9.54 7.84 14.34
C LEU A 188 10.46 7.51 15.53
N ASN A 189 11.40 6.58 15.36
CA ASN A 189 12.38 6.26 16.38
C ASN A 189 13.43 7.37 16.57
N GLU A 190 13.78 8.08 15.50
CA GLU A 190 14.76 9.17 15.53
C GLU A 190 14.24 10.44 16.21
N ILE A 191 12.92 10.65 16.21
CA ILE A 191 12.30 11.87 16.78
C ILE A 191 11.84 11.69 18.21
N LYS A 192 12.01 10.52 18.82
CA LYS A 192 11.66 10.26 20.22
C LYS A 192 12.57 10.99 21.19
#